data_fe2550659fd0b422e2c74abf8ed75e78
#
_entry.id   fe2550659fd0b422e2c74abf8ed75e78
#
_cell.length_a   1.000
_cell.length_b   1.000
_cell.length_c   1.000
_cell.angle_alpha   90.00
_cell.angle_beta   90.00
_cell.angle_gamma   90.00
#
_symmetry.space_group_name_H-M   'P 1'
#
loop_
_entity.id
_entity.type
_entity.pdbx_description
1 polymer ?
#
loop_
_entity_poly.entity_id
_entity_poly.type
_entity_poly.pdbx_seq_one_letter_code
_entity_poly.pdbx_strand_id
1 'polypeptide(L)'
;MATYSRRDFMRMAAFLAAGAGLSRGVASALADGLQKIFERQKRVMWLQGMSCSGCSVSFLNSTEPGPFEILTQMMSLVLHPTVGAAQGAQVLETIQQVTREGNYYLIVEGALPPDMPEACVVGGRPLTEILPDALRRADLVVTAGTCAAFGGVPGAEGNPTGAVGLVQFMQSKGIPVEKRLVNCLGCPVHPESLVGTLAYAAAKGYPKVDPELFTPDMFYKHSVHDDCPRFHYWQKEEFAEKFGDEGCLFKLGCLGPLSHTNCPRRQWNGGVNWCIRAGAPCIACTSKDFAHKQSFAFYRKGEKYHAVAYSDQDRKGTQS
;
A
#
# COMPACT_ATOMS: atom_id res chain seq x y z
N MET A 1 -27.87 2.30 -15.78
CA MET A 1 -26.40 2.37 -15.53
C MET A 1 -25.98 3.82 -15.71
N ALA A 2 -25.31 4.41 -14.73
CA ALA A 2 -24.79 5.77 -14.89
C ALA A 2 -23.69 5.75 -15.95
N THR A 3 -23.82 6.56 -16.99
CA THR A 3 -22.81 6.69 -18.04
C THR A 3 -21.83 7.79 -17.60
N TYR A 4 -20.61 7.40 -17.24
CA TYR A 4 -19.54 8.35 -16.93
C TYR A 4 -19.06 9.04 -18.20
N SER A 5 -18.97 10.36 -18.15
CA SER A 5 -18.41 11.16 -19.23
C SER A 5 -16.88 11.26 -19.09
N ARG A 6 -16.18 11.63 -20.17
CA ARG A 6 -14.75 11.95 -20.10
C ARG A 6 -14.42 13.01 -19.04
N ARG A 7 -15.36 13.93 -18.79
CA ARG A 7 -15.23 14.94 -17.74
C ARG A 7 -15.19 14.34 -16.33
N ASP A 8 -15.97 13.28 -16.09
CA ASP A 8 -15.99 12.59 -14.80
C ASP A 8 -14.67 11.87 -14.55
N PHE A 9 -14.10 11.20 -15.58
CA PHE A 9 -12.77 10.59 -15.48
C PHE A 9 -11.68 11.63 -15.23
N MET A 10 -11.75 12.79 -15.89
CA MET A 10 -10.81 13.89 -15.64
C MET A 10 -10.93 14.45 -14.23
N ARG A 11 -12.15 14.52 -13.68
CA ARG A 11 -12.39 14.97 -12.30
C ARG A 11 -11.81 13.97 -11.29
N MET A 12 -12.08 12.67 -11.46
CA MET A 12 -11.51 11.61 -10.61
C MET A 12 -9.98 11.60 -10.67
N ALA A 13 -9.41 11.72 -11.87
CA ALA A 13 -7.96 11.78 -12.04
C ALA A 13 -7.34 13.05 -11.43
N ALA A 14 -8.02 14.19 -11.53
CA ALA A 14 -7.58 15.43 -10.89
C ALA A 14 -7.60 15.29 -9.37
N PHE A 15 -8.61 14.64 -8.81
CA PHE A 15 -8.67 14.34 -7.38
C PHE A 15 -7.54 13.41 -6.95
N LEU A 16 -7.31 12.29 -7.66
CA LEU A 16 -6.20 11.38 -7.42
C LEU A 16 -4.83 12.07 -7.54
N ALA A 17 -4.68 13.04 -8.43
CA ALA A 17 -3.43 13.74 -8.66
C ALA A 17 -3.19 14.90 -7.68
N ALA A 18 -4.23 15.62 -7.29
CA ALA A 18 -4.11 16.87 -6.52
C ALA A 18 -3.43 16.68 -5.17
N GLY A 19 -3.88 15.68 -4.39
CA GLY A 19 -3.30 15.37 -3.09
C GLY A 19 -1.90 14.74 -3.17
N ALA A 20 -1.54 14.15 -4.30
CA ALA A 20 -0.26 13.50 -4.51
C ALA A 20 0.80 14.46 -5.11
N GLY A 21 0.41 15.69 -5.48
CA GLY A 21 1.31 16.63 -6.15
C GLY A 21 1.79 16.14 -7.53
N LEU A 22 0.96 15.36 -8.23
CA LEU A 22 1.33 14.74 -9.49
C LEU A 22 1.32 15.76 -10.64
N SER A 23 2.20 15.55 -11.62
CA SER A 23 2.24 16.38 -12.82
C SER A 23 0.98 16.23 -13.66
N ARG A 24 0.68 17.23 -14.50
CA ARG A 24 -0.46 17.18 -15.45
C ARG A 24 -0.41 15.97 -16.37
N GLY A 25 0.79 15.52 -16.75
CA GLY A 25 0.96 14.32 -17.59
C GLY A 25 0.52 13.04 -16.88
N VAL A 26 0.81 12.91 -15.57
CA VAL A 26 0.35 11.79 -14.76
C VAL A 26 -1.15 11.86 -14.53
N ALA A 27 -1.71 13.05 -14.26
CA ALA A 27 -3.16 13.23 -14.12
C ALA A 27 -3.92 12.81 -15.40
N SER A 28 -3.42 13.18 -16.57
CA SER A 28 -3.99 12.72 -17.87
C SER A 28 -3.90 11.21 -18.02
N ALA A 29 -2.76 10.61 -17.66
CA ALA A 29 -2.59 9.15 -17.69
C ALA A 29 -3.55 8.43 -16.75
N LEU A 30 -3.81 8.98 -15.56
CA LEU A 30 -4.80 8.45 -14.63
C LEU A 30 -6.23 8.53 -15.21
N ALA A 31 -6.61 9.63 -15.86
CA ALA A 31 -7.91 9.76 -16.51
C ALA A 31 -8.11 8.74 -17.64
N ASP A 32 -7.11 8.59 -18.51
CA ASP A 32 -7.13 7.59 -19.58
C ASP A 32 -7.18 6.17 -19.01
N GLY A 33 -6.51 5.94 -17.87
CA GLY A 33 -6.50 4.66 -17.19
C GLY A 33 -7.84 4.31 -16.56
N LEU A 34 -8.45 5.23 -15.86
CA LEU A 34 -9.78 5.08 -15.31
C LEU A 34 -10.78 4.77 -16.43
N GLN A 35 -10.75 5.52 -17.53
CA GLN A 35 -11.62 5.24 -18.69
C GLN A 35 -11.41 3.83 -19.25
N LYS A 36 -10.16 3.38 -19.43
CA LYS A 36 -9.86 2.02 -19.92
C LYS A 36 -10.32 0.92 -18.98
N ILE A 37 -10.18 1.13 -17.66
CA ILE A 37 -10.69 0.19 -16.66
C ILE A 37 -12.20 0.08 -16.78
N PHE A 38 -12.92 1.20 -16.90
CA PHE A 38 -14.37 1.21 -17.10
C PHE A 38 -14.81 0.51 -18.38
N GLU A 39 -14.13 0.77 -19.50
CA GLU A 39 -14.50 0.20 -20.81
C GLU A 39 -14.23 -1.30 -20.90
N ARG A 40 -13.14 -1.77 -20.27
CA ARG A 40 -12.65 -3.14 -20.41
C ARG A 40 -12.90 -4.00 -19.19
N GLN A 41 -13.28 -3.41 -18.07
CA GLN A 41 -13.48 -4.09 -16.78
C GLN A 41 -12.37 -5.13 -16.49
N LYS A 42 -11.12 -4.63 -16.34
CA LYS A 42 -10.00 -5.53 -16.06
C LYS A 42 -10.32 -6.41 -14.86
N ARG A 43 -10.15 -7.71 -15.04
CA ARG A 43 -10.38 -8.66 -13.95
C ARG A 43 -9.38 -8.43 -12.84
N VAL A 44 -9.86 -8.39 -11.60
CA VAL A 44 -9.06 -8.23 -10.39
C VAL A 44 -9.36 -9.41 -9.46
N MET A 45 -8.33 -10.13 -9.12
CA MET A 45 -8.37 -11.16 -8.09
C MET A 45 -7.65 -10.63 -6.84
N TRP A 46 -8.34 -10.57 -5.72
CA TRP A 46 -7.79 -10.14 -4.43
C TRP A 46 -7.66 -11.35 -3.53
N LEU A 47 -6.45 -11.62 -3.04
CA LEU A 47 -6.17 -12.70 -2.10
C LEU A 47 -5.65 -12.11 -0.79
N GLN A 48 -6.12 -12.66 0.32
CA GLN A 48 -5.67 -12.29 1.66
C GLN A 48 -4.83 -13.40 2.26
N GLY A 49 -3.62 -13.04 2.66
CA GLY A 49 -2.77 -13.84 3.52
C GLY A 49 -3.08 -13.60 5.01
N MET A 50 -2.07 -13.54 5.85
CA MET A 50 -2.19 -13.16 7.26
C MET A 50 -2.47 -11.66 7.35
N SER A 51 -3.74 -11.31 7.28
CA SER A 51 -4.25 -9.94 7.16
C SER A 51 -5.25 -9.61 8.27
N CYS A 52 -5.30 -8.34 8.65
CA CYS A 52 -6.37 -7.80 9.49
C CYS A 52 -7.56 -7.27 8.67
N SER A 53 -7.55 -7.44 7.33
CA SER A 53 -8.49 -6.86 6.36
C SER A 53 -8.50 -5.32 6.35
N GLY A 54 -7.56 -4.66 7.02
CA GLY A 54 -7.49 -3.20 7.12
C GLY A 54 -7.27 -2.51 5.78
N CYS A 55 -6.52 -3.14 4.86
CA CYS A 55 -6.31 -2.59 3.52
C CYS A 55 -7.57 -2.72 2.65
N SER A 56 -8.33 -3.80 2.78
CA SER A 56 -9.66 -3.95 2.18
C SER A 56 -10.63 -2.88 2.69
N VAL A 57 -10.69 -2.66 4.00
CA VAL A 57 -11.53 -1.61 4.60
C VAL A 57 -11.09 -0.23 4.14
N SER A 58 -9.79 0.04 4.10
CA SER A 58 -9.25 1.30 3.58
C SER A 58 -9.64 1.53 2.12
N PHE A 59 -9.53 0.50 1.29
CA PHE A 59 -9.94 0.55 -0.11
C PHE A 59 -11.43 0.93 -0.27
N LEU A 60 -12.30 0.39 0.59
CA LEU A 60 -13.73 0.72 0.61
C LEU A 60 -14.01 2.14 1.13
N ASN A 61 -13.03 2.81 1.73
CA ASN A 61 -13.10 4.22 2.11
C ASN A 61 -12.56 5.19 1.04
N SER A 62 -12.35 4.71 -0.19
CA SER A 62 -12.03 5.59 -1.32
C SER A 62 -13.13 6.63 -1.52
N THR A 63 -12.74 7.88 -1.77
CA THR A 63 -13.70 8.97 -1.88
C THR A 63 -14.01 9.33 -3.34
N GLU A 64 -13.00 9.30 -4.21
CA GLU A 64 -13.18 9.63 -5.62
C GLU A 64 -12.11 8.95 -6.50
N PRO A 65 -12.46 7.87 -7.24
CA PRO A 65 -13.79 7.25 -7.28
C PRO A 65 -14.18 6.58 -5.96
N GLY A 66 -15.46 6.55 -5.65
CA GLY A 66 -16.00 5.88 -4.46
C GLY A 66 -16.00 4.34 -4.60
N PRO A 67 -16.25 3.60 -3.51
CA PRO A 67 -16.22 2.14 -3.53
C PRO A 67 -17.28 1.54 -4.46
N PHE A 68 -18.43 2.17 -4.58
CA PHE A 68 -19.49 1.72 -5.49
C PHE A 68 -19.02 1.78 -6.95
N GLU A 69 -18.47 2.91 -7.38
CA GLU A 69 -17.92 3.07 -8.73
C GLU A 69 -16.79 2.08 -9.00
N ILE A 70 -15.90 1.90 -8.04
CA ILE A 70 -14.78 0.96 -8.16
C ILE A 70 -15.29 -0.46 -8.37
N LEU A 71 -16.15 -0.94 -7.49
CA LEU A 71 -16.58 -2.35 -7.45
C LEU A 71 -17.55 -2.72 -8.58
N THR A 72 -18.39 -1.78 -9.03
CA THR A 72 -19.45 -2.09 -10.01
C THR A 72 -19.12 -1.67 -11.43
N GLN A 73 -18.19 -0.74 -11.61
CA GLN A 73 -17.96 -0.09 -12.89
C GLN A 73 -16.51 -0.10 -13.35
N MET A 74 -15.55 -0.02 -12.43
CA MET A 74 -14.14 0.06 -12.81
C MET A 74 -13.47 -1.30 -12.92
N MET A 75 -13.80 -2.25 -12.05
CA MET A 75 -13.15 -3.55 -12.01
C MET A 75 -14.18 -4.68 -12.12
N SER A 76 -13.81 -5.72 -12.84
CA SER A 76 -14.45 -7.02 -12.65
C SER A 76 -13.78 -7.69 -11.45
N LEU A 77 -14.25 -7.41 -10.24
CA LEU A 77 -13.75 -8.05 -9.04
C LEU A 77 -14.21 -9.51 -9.00
N VAL A 78 -13.36 -10.41 -9.46
CA VAL A 78 -13.71 -11.83 -9.61
C VAL A 78 -13.61 -12.61 -8.31
N LEU A 79 -12.78 -12.13 -7.39
CA LEU A 79 -12.64 -12.70 -6.05
C LEU A 79 -12.13 -11.65 -5.07
N HIS A 80 -12.76 -11.61 -3.89
CA HIS A 80 -12.31 -10.83 -2.74
C HIS A 80 -12.80 -11.52 -1.46
N PRO A 81 -11.92 -11.86 -0.50
CA PRO A 81 -12.31 -12.64 0.68
C PRO A 81 -13.33 -11.96 1.60
N THR A 82 -13.31 -10.60 1.65
CA THR A 82 -14.19 -9.84 2.56
C THR A 82 -15.54 -9.48 1.93
N VAL A 83 -15.58 -9.18 0.63
CA VAL A 83 -16.81 -8.71 -0.04
C VAL A 83 -17.34 -9.68 -1.10
N GLY A 84 -16.65 -10.78 -1.34
CA GLY A 84 -17.06 -11.83 -2.27
C GLY A 84 -18.07 -12.80 -1.63
N ALA A 85 -18.96 -13.36 -2.43
CA ALA A 85 -19.96 -14.35 -2.00
C ALA A 85 -19.45 -15.80 -2.09
N ALA A 86 -18.39 -16.07 -2.85
CA ALA A 86 -17.84 -17.41 -3.01
C ALA A 86 -17.26 -17.96 -1.71
N GLN A 87 -17.50 -19.23 -1.41
CA GLN A 87 -17.03 -19.91 -0.20
C GLN A 87 -16.49 -21.30 -0.50
N GLY A 88 -15.62 -21.80 0.37
CA GLY A 88 -15.10 -23.18 0.31
C GLY A 88 -14.50 -23.56 -1.04
N ALA A 89 -14.97 -24.65 -1.65
CA ALA A 89 -14.49 -25.16 -2.93
C ALA A 89 -14.64 -24.17 -4.08
N GLN A 90 -15.73 -23.36 -4.09
CA GLN A 90 -15.98 -22.37 -5.13
C GLN A 90 -14.88 -21.31 -5.21
N VAL A 91 -14.27 -20.95 -4.10
CA VAL A 91 -13.12 -20.02 -4.08
C VAL A 91 -11.94 -20.63 -4.83
N LEU A 92 -11.62 -21.89 -4.56
CA LEU A 92 -10.52 -22.60 -5.23
C LEU A 92 -10.77 -22.75 -6.74
N GLU A 93 -11.99 -23.13 -7.12
CA GLU A 93 -12.39 -23.22 -8.52
C GLU A 93 -12.24 -21.87 -9.24
N THR A 94 -12.70 -20.78 -8.61
CA THR A 94 -12.55 -19.43 -9.13
C THR A 94 -11.09 -19.03 -9.32
N ILE A 95 -10.25 -19.26 -8.30
CA ILE A 95 -8.80 -18.98 -8.38
C ILE A 95 -8.18 -19.75 -9.53
N GLN A 96 -8.45 -21.06 -9.62
CA GLN A 96 -7.91 -21.94 -10.68
C GLN A 96 -8.38 -21.52 -12.07
N GLN A 97 -9.67 -21.20 -12.21
CA GLN A 97 -10.24 -20.76 -13.48
C GLN A 97 -9.58 -19.45 -13.95
N VAL A 98 -9.59 -18.41 -13.08
CA VAL A 98 -9.00 -17.10 -13.40
C VAL A 98 -7.51 -17.23 -13.70
N THR A 99 -6.80 -18.06 -12.93
CA THR A 99 -5.38 -18.32 -13.15
C THR A 99 -5.13 -18.99 -14.50
N ARG A 100 -5.93 -20.00 -14.90
CA ARG A 100 -5.81 -20.66 -16.22
C ARG A 100 -6.10 -19.71 -17.38
N GLU A 101 -7.12 -18.89 -17.26
CA GLU A 101 -7.52 -17.94 -18.28
C GLU A 101 -6.55 -16.77 -18.46
N GLY A 102 -5.80 -16.39 -17.39
CA GLY A 102 -4.90 -15.24 -17.42
C GLY A 102 -5.65 -13.90 -17.56
N ASN A 103 -4.95 -12.85 -17.97
CA ASN A 103 -5.49 -11.51 -18.19
C ASN A 103 -6.18 -10.92 -16.95
N TYR A 104 -5.49 -10.89 -15.83
CA TYR A 104 -5.96 -10.32 -14.58
C TYR A 104 -4.85 -9.60 -13.81
N TYR A 105 -5.25 -8.68 -12.95
CA TYR A 105 -4.41 -8.12 -11.90
C TYR A 105 -4.62 -8.89 -10.62
N LEU A 106 -3.52 -9.23 -9.95
CA LEU A 106 -3.54 -9.90 -8.66
C LEU A 106 -3.21 -8.87 -7.56
N ILE A 107 -4.12 -8.72 -6.61
CA ILE A 107 -3.85 -7.96 -5.39
C ILE A 107 -3.63 -8.96 -4.26
N VAL A 108 -2.55 -8.76 -3.51
CA VAL A 108 -2.23 -9.56 -2.32
C VAL A 108 -2.24 -8.64 -1.11
N GLU A 109 -3.02 -9.00 -0.08
CA GLU A 109 -3.10 -8.33 1.21
C GLU A 109 -2.64 -9.28 2.31
N GLY A 110 -1.83 -8.78 3.26
CA GLY A 110 -1.31 -9.60 4.36
C GLY A 110 -0.04 -10.37 4.04
N ALA A 111 0.64 -10.84 5.07
CA ALA A 111 1.88 -11.61 4.97
C ALA A 111 1.62 -13.10 4.65
N LEU A 112 2.67 -13.81 4.30
CA LEU A 112 2.60 -15.23 3.92
C LEU A 112 3.43 -16.06 4.90
N PRO A 113 2.86 -17.16 5.50
CA PRO A 113 3.53 -18.01 6.47
C PRO A 113 4.18 -19.24 5.80
N PRO A 114 5.41 -19.16 5.26
CA PRO A 114 6.04 -20.30 4.61
C PRO A 114 6.40 -21.42 5.58
N ASP A 115 6.68 -21.11 6.85
CA ASP A 115 7.10 -22.10 7.85
C ASP A 115 5.91 -22.76 8.56
N MET A 116 4.71 -22.18 8.42
CA MET A 116 3.45 -22.71 8.96
C MET A 116 2.32 -22.51 7.93
N PRO A 117 2.34 -23.21 6.79
CA PRO A 117 1.37 -23.01 5.70
C PRO A 117 -0.09 -23.07 6.12
N GLU A 118 -0.40 -23.93 7.09
CA GLU A 118 -1.74 -24.11 7.65
C GLU A 118 -2.26 -22.91 8.44
N ALA A 119 -1.41 -21.96 8.82
CA ALA A 119 -1.81 -20.71 9.46
C ALA A 119 -2.56 -19.75 8.51
N CYS A 120 -2.53 -20.03 7.21
CA CYS A 120 -3.26 -19.25 6.21
C CYS A 120 -3.80 -20.14 5.10
N VAL A 121 -5.09 -20.49 5.19
CA VAL A 121 -5.76 -21.40 4.26
C VAL A 121 -6.90 -20.71 3.51
N VAL A 122 -7.10 -21.11 2.26
CA VAL A 122 -8.18 -20.67 1.40
C VAL A 122 -8.87 -21.90 0.82
N GLY A 123 -10.16 -22.07 1.10
CA GLY A 123 -10.90 -23.24 0.66
C GLY A 123 -10.32 -24.57 1.18
N GLY A 124 -9.69 -24.56 2.35
CA GLY A 124 -9.05 -25.74 2.96
C GLY A 124 -7.63 -26.05 2.45
N ARG A 125 -7.05 -25.22 1.58
CA ARG A 125 -5.67 -25.38 1.09
C ARG A 125 -4.79 -24.21 1.53
N PRO A 126 -3.53 -24.43 1.88
CA PRO A 126 -2.58 -23.37 2.18
C PRO A 126 -2.46 -22.36 1.03
N LEU A 127 -2.56 -21.07 1.35
CA LEU A 127 -2.40 -20.01 0.35
C LEU A 127 -1.00 -20.03 -0.29
N THR A 128 0.02 -20.41 0.48
CA THR A 128 1.41 -20.54 0.02
C THR A 128 1.60 -21.60 -1.09
N GLU A 129 0.67 -22.56 -1.25
CA GLU A 129 0.66 -23.52 -2.32
C GLU A 129 -0.09 -23.05 -3.56
N ILE A 130 -1.14 -22.24 -3.37
CA ILE A 130 -2.03 -21.76 -4.44
C ILE A 130 -1.41 -20.54 -5.13
N LEU A 131 -0.83 -19.64 -4.35
CA LEU A 131 -0.37 -18.33 -4.78
C LEU A 131 0.73 -18.36 -5.87
N PRO A 132 1.71 -19.29 -5.88
CA PRO A 132 2.76 -19.30 -6.89
C PRO A 132 2.25 -19.34 -8.34
N ASP A 133 1.22 -20.12 -8.63
CA ASP A 133 0.66 -20.19 -9.98
C ASP A 133 -0.09 -18.92 -10.36
N ALA A 134 -0.84 -18.35 -9.42
CA ALA A 134 -1.51 -17.06 -9.62
C ALA A 134 -0.49 -15.93 -9.87
N LEU A 135 0.63 -15.91 -9.14
CA LEU A 135 1.69 -14.91 -9.32
C LEU A 135 2.35 -15.01 -10.70
N ARG A 136 2.60 -16.24 -11.19
CA ARG A 136 3.26 -16.43 -12.50
C ARG A 136 2.40 -15.98 -13.68
N ARG A 137 1.08 -16.02 -13.55
CA ARG A 137 0.13 -15.75 -14.64
C ARG A 137 -0.55 -14.39 -14.59
N ALA A 138 -0.43 -13.66 -13.49
CA ALA A 138 -0.94 -12.29 -13.38
C ALA A 138 -0.20 -11.33 -14.32
N ASP A 139 -0.93 -10.42 -14.97
CA ASP A 139 -0.32 -9.35 -15.77
C ASP A 139 0.37 -8.31 -14.88
N LEU A 140 -0.19 -8.08 -13.69
CA LEU A 140 0.33 -7.20 -12.67
C LEU A 140 0.04 -7.80 -11.29
N VAL A 141 1.00 -7.72 -10.40
CA VAL A 141 0.87 -8.08 -8.99
C VAL A 141 1.01 -6.81 -8.16
N VAL A 142 0.04 -6.54 -7.31
CA VAL A 142 0.04 -5.36 -6.42
C VAL A 142 -0.09 -5.82 -4.98
N THR A 143 0.81 -5.39 -4.11
CA THR A 143 0.62 -5.59 -2.67
C THR A 143 -0.26 -4.50 -2.10
N ALA A 144 -1.27 -4.88 -1.32
CA ALA A 144 -2.08 -3.97 -0.54
C ALA A 144 -1.55 -3.93 0.89
N GLY A 145 -0.72 -2.92 1.18
CA GLY A 145 -0.18 -2.66 2.51
C GLY A 145 1.20 -3.27 2.79
N THR A 146 1.83 -2.78 3.84
CA THR A 146 3.19 -3.15 4.24
C THR A 146 3.30 -4.61 4.70
N CYS A 147 2.22 -5.20 5.23
CA CYS A 147 2.20 -6.62 5.57
C CYS A 147 2.42 -7.49 4.34
N ALA A 148 1.71 -7.21 3.25
CA ALA A 148 1.87 -7.94 2.00
C ALA A 148 3.24 -7.70 1.34
N ALA A 149 3.78 -6.46 1.42
CA ALA A 149 5.05 -6.14 0.80
C ALA A 149 6.26 -6.73 1.54
N PHE A 150 6.31 -6.57 2.86
CA PHE A 150 7.51 -6.82 3.68
C PHE A 150 7.26 -7.63 4.95
N GLY A 151 6.09 -8.23 5.13
CA GLY A 151 5.73 -8.99 6.33
C GLY A 151 4.96 -8.16 7.36
N GLY A 152 5.37 -6.91 7.61
CA GLY A 152 4.69 -6.00 8.54
C GLY A 152 4.44 -6.60 9.93
N VAL A 153 3.25 -6.36 10.50
CA VAL A 153 2.91 -6.85 11.85
C VAL A 153 2.95 -8.38 11.97
N PRO A 154 2.38 -9.18 11.03
CA PRO A 154 2.49 -10.64 11.11
C PRO A 154 3.92 -11.15 11.01
N GLY A 155 4.79 -10.46 10.27
CA GLY A 155 6.19 -10.81 10.09
C GLY A 155 7.14 -10.26 11.17
N ALA A 156 6.63 -9.62 12.24
CA ALA A 156 7.44 -9.05 13.30
C ALA A 156 8.36 -10.09 13.98
N GLU A 157 9.44 -9.61 14.60
CA GLU A 157 10.41 -10.48 15.30
C GLU A 157 9.72 -11.40 16.31
N GLY A 158 10.12 -12.67 16.30
CA GLY A 158 9.57 -13.70 17.19
C GLY A 158 8.24 -14.28 16.69
N ASN A 159 7.78 -13.96 15.48
CA ASN A 159 6.58 -14.61 14.95
C ASN A 159 6.83 -16.12 14.70
N PRO A 160 5.91 -17.00 15.14
CA PRO A 160 6.12 -18.45 15.06
C PRO A 160 5.86 -19.02 13.66
N THR A 161 5.28 -18.24 12.75
CA THR A 161 4.81 -18.69 11.44
C THR A 161 5.84 -18.49 10.33
N GLY A 162 6.97 -17.84 10.63
CA GLY A 162 7.94 -17.41 9.63
C GLY A 162 7.34 -16.46 8.59
N ALA A 163 6.32 -15.69 8.97
CA ALA A 163 5.59 -14.84 8.04
C ALA A 163 6.49 -13.81 7.36
N VAL A 164 6.39 -13.74 6.03
CA VAL A 164 7.21 -12.88 5.17
C VAL A 164 6.36 -12.07 4.21
N GLY A 165 6.95 -11.02 3.63
CA GLY A 165 6.34 -10.28 2.55
C GLY A 165 6.45 -10.99 1.20
N LEU A 166 5.67 -10.49 0.23
CA LEU A 166 5.56 -11.10 -1.10
C LEU A 166 6.88 -11.09 -1.88
N VAL A 167 7.70 -10.04 -1.73
CA VAL A 167 9.04 -9.98 -2.38
C VAL A 167 9.87 -11.18 -1.98
N GLN A 168 10.03 -11.41 -0.68
CA GLN A 168 10.82 -12.53 -0.15
C GLN A 168 10.19 -13.88 -0.53
N PHE A 169 8.87 -14.00 -0.49
CA PHE A 169 8.15 -15.20 -0.89
C PHE A 169 8.38 -15.52 -2.38
N MET A 170 8.23 -14.53 -3.27
CA MET A 170 8.45 -14.74 -4.71
C MET A 170 9.89 -15.18 -4.99
N GLN A 171 10.87 -14.53 -4.35
CA GLN A 171 12.28 -14.88 -4.48
C GLN A 171 12.54 -16.34 -4.03
N SER A 172 11.98 -16.75 -2.89
CA SER A 172 12.12 -18.15 -2.40
C SER A 172 11.50 -19.20 -3.33
N LYS A 173 10.53 -18.81 -4.16
CA LYS A 173 9.86 -19.68 -5.15
C LYS A 173 10.41 -19.52 -6.57
N GLY A 174 11.48 -18.74 -6.77
CA GLY A 174 12.06 -18.48 -8.09
C GLY A 174 11.08 -17.76 -9.05
N ILE A 175 10.21 -16.90 -8.52
CA ILE A 175 9.25 -16.14 -9.31
C ILE A 175 9.84 -14.74 -9.55
N PRO A 176 9.97 -14.30 -10.82
CA PRO A 176 10.50 -12.96 -11.13
C PRO A 176 9.64 -11.85 -10.53
N VAL A 177 10.28 -10.87 -9.89
CA VAL A 177 9.62 -9.68 -9.29
C VAL A 177 9.62 -8.49 -10.24
N GLU A 178 10.64 -8.36 -11.08
CA GLU A 178 10.84 -7.19 -11.94
C GLU A 178 9.71 -7.06 -12.96
N LYS A 179 9.27 -5.81 -13.18
CA LYS A 179 8.22 -5.43 -14.13
C LYS A 179 6.87 -6.12 -13.94
N ARG A 180 6.65 -6.71 -12.76
CA ARG A 180 5.39 -7.40 -12.42
C ARG A 180 4.83 -7.01 -11.07
N LEU A 181 5.70 -6.73 -10.09
CA LEU A 181 5.31 -6.40 -8.72
C LEU A 181 5.33 -4.89 -8.49
N VAL A 182 4.26 -4.38 -7.89
CA VAL A 182 4.17 -3.01 -7.39
C VAL A 182 3.72 -3.05 -5.93
N ASN A 183 4.50 -2.44 -5.05
CA ASN A 183 4.20 -2.36 -3.63
C ASN A 183 3.45 -1.06 -3.30
N CYS A 184 2.19 -1.17 -2.93
CA CYS A 184 1.40 -0.07 -2.35
C CYS A 184 1.46 -0.17 -0.83
N LEU A 185 2.35 0.61 -0.21
CA LEU A 185 2.67 0.51 1.21
C LEU A 185 1.68 1.28 2.09
N GLY A 186 1.69 0.93 3.37
CA GLY A 186 0.90 1.54 4.44
C GLY A 186 0.28 0.50 5.35
N CYS A 187 -0.11 0.89 6.55
CA CYS A 187 -0.85 0.05 7.49
C CYS A 187 -2.01 0.86 8.09
N PRO A 188 -3.15 0.84 7.35
CA PRO A 188 -3.41 0.23 6.03
C PRO A 188 -2.85 1.02 4.85
N VAL A 189 -2.92 0.45 3.63
CA VAL A 189 -2.62 1.18 2.39
C VAL A 189 -3.58 2.35 2.18
N HIS A 190 -3.09 3.46 1.65
CA HIS A 190 -3.97 4.57 1.27
C HIS A 190 -4.80 4.18 0.03
N PRO A 191 -6.14 4.32 0.07
CA PRO A 191 -7.02 3.81 -1.00
C PRO A 191 -6.67 4.39 -2.36
N GLU A 192 -6.37 5.69 -2.40
CA GLU A 192 -6.08 6.40 -3.64
C GLU A 192 -4.70 6.04 -4.22
N SER A 193 -3.73 5.62 -3.40
CA SER A 193 -2.47 5.08 -3.90
C SER A 193 -2.68 3.75 -4.61
N LEU A 194 -3.56 2.90 -4.08
CA LEU A 194 -3.90 1.63 -4.69
C LEU A 194 -4.69 1.83 -5.99
N VAL A 195 -5.79 2.59 -5.94
CA VAL A 195 -6.64 2.88 -7.11
C VAL A 195 -5.85 3.60 -8.20
N GLY A 196 -5.05 4.61 -7.83
CA GLY A 196 -4.20 5.34 -8.78
C GLY A 196 -3.14 4.46 -9.44
N THR A 197 -2.55 3.52 -8.70
CA THR A 197 -1.60 2.55 -9.27
C THR A 197 -2.27 1.64 -10.30
N LEU A 198 -3.46 1.11 -9.99
CA LEU A 198 -4.22 0.27 -10.91
C LEU A 198 -4.66 1.05 -12.16
N ALA A 199 -5.12 2.29 -11.98
CA ALA A 199 -5.50 3.17 -13.08
C ALA A 199 -4.30 3.50 -13.98
N TYR A 200 -3.16 3.84 -13.40
CA TYR A 200 -1.94 4.10 -14.17
C TYR A 200 -1.50 2.86 -14.96
N ALA A 201 -1.51 1.70 -14.32
CA ALA A 201 -1.13 0.45 -14.97
C ALA A 201 -2.05 0.10 -16.16
N ALA A 202 -3.34 0.36 -16.04
CA ALA A 202 -4.29 0.16 -17.14
C ALA A 202 -4.07 1.12 -18.33
N ALA A 203 -3.60 2.35 -18.07
CA ALA A 203 -3.34 3.35 -19.10
C ALA A 203 -1.99 3.17 -19.80
N LYS A 204 -0.95 3.00 -19.01
CA LYS A 204 0.46 3.13 -19.43
C LYS A 204 1.27 1.85 -19.21
N GLY A 205 0.70 0.84 -18.58
CA GLY A 205 1.43 -0.36 -18.18
C GLY A 205 2.19 -0.18 -16.86
N TYR A 206 3.24 -0.95 -16.68
CA TYR A 206 4.00 -0.97 -15.44
C TYR A 206 4.53 0.42 -15.05
N PRO A 207 4.23 0.94 -13.84
CA PRO A 207 4.66 2.26 -13.42
C PRO A 207 6.17 2.30 -13.16
N LYS A 208 6.74 3.51 -13.15
CA LYS A 208 8.08 3.71 -12.61
C LYS A 208 8.05 3.47 -11.11
N VAL A 209 8.90 2.55 -10.65
CA VAL A 209 9.02 2.15 -9.25
C VAL A 209 10.44 2.33 -8.74
N ASP A 210 10.57 2.46 -7.43
CA ASP A 210 11.85 2.31 -6.74
C ASP A 210 12.41 0.89 -7.00
N PRO A 211 13.69 0.74 -7.36
CA PRO A 211 14.26 -0.55 -7.74
C PRO A 211 14.42 -1.54 -6.57
N GLU A 212 14.47 -1.05 -5.33
CA GLU A 212 14.62 -1.89 -4.14
C GLU A 212 13.28 -2.20 -3.49
N LEU A 213 12.42 -1.18 -3.38
CA LEU A 213 11.16 -1.27 -2.65
C LEU A 213 9.97 -1.61 -3.56
N PHE A 214 10.12 -1.52 -4.88
CA PHE A 214 9.06 -1.69 -5.88
C PHE A 214 7.85 -0.76 -5.67
N THR A 215 8.05 0.37 -5.00
CA THR A 215 7.01 1.35 -4.74
C THR A 215 6.87 2.34 -5.90
N PRO A 216 5.66 2.69 -6.34
CA PRO A 216 5.49 3.65 -7.43
C PRO A 216 5.95 5.05 -7.01
N ASP A 217 6.90 5.62 -7.75
CA ASP A 217 7.50 6.94 -7.51
C ASP A 217 6.43 8.02 -7.29
N MET A 218 5.32 7.93 -8.00
CA MET A 218 4.24 8.91 -7.95
C MET A 218 3.62 9.09 -6.56
N PHE A 219 3.74 8.09 -5.67
CA PHE A 219 3.15 8.14 -4.33
C PHE A 219 4.18 8.05 -3.20
N TYR A 220 5.37 7.49 -3.48
CA TYR A 220 6.33 7.10 -2.43
C TYR A 220 7.72 7.70 -2.60
N LYS A 221 7.89 8.69 -3.48
CA LYS A 221 9.19 9.30 -3.74
C LYS A 221 9.70 10.16 -2.56
N HIS A 222 8.82 10.92 -1.92
CA HIS A 222 9.17 11.86 -0.86
C HIS A 222 8.92 11.25 0.52
N SER A 223 9.78 11.59 1.48
CA SER A 223 9.54 11.20 2.86
C SER A 223 8.41 12.06 3.48
N VAL A 224 7.79 11.53 4.51
CA VAL A 224 6.82 12.29 5.32
C VAL A 224 7.49 13.52 5.94
N HIS A 225 8.77 13.43 6.26
CA HIS A 225 9.52 14.53 6.87
C HIS A 225 9.72 15.70 5.91
N ASP A 226 10.06 15.42 4.64
CA ASP A 226 10.31 16.45 3.62
C ASP A 226 9.09 17.35 3.38
N ASP A 227 7.89 16.76 3.40
CA ASP A 227 6.63 17.45 3.16
C ASP A 227 5.88 17.81 4.47
N CYS A 228 6.50 17.62 5.63
CA CYS A 228 5.85 17.81 6.92
C CYS A 228 5.59 19.30 7.20
N PRO A 229 4.35 19.72 7.53
CA PRO A 229 4.07 21.12 7.89
C PRO A 229 4.77 21.58 9.17
N ARG A 230 5.28 20.62 9.99
CA ARG A 230 6.09 20.91 11.19
C ARG A 230 7.61 20.92 10.90
N PHE A 231 8.03 20.87 9.62
CA PHE A 231 9.45 20.83 9.26
C PHE A 231 10.21 22.08 9.71
N HIS A 232 9.55 23.25 9.70
CA HIS A 232 10.15 24.49 10.18
C HIS A 232 10.52 24.47 11.67
N TYR A 233 9.81 23.72 12.49
CA TYR A 233 10.19 23.50 13.90
C TYR A 233 11.43 22.61 14.01
N TRP A 234 11.54 21.57 13.12
CA TRP A 234 12.75 20.77 13.04
C TRP A 234 13.98 21.61 12.74
N GLN A 235 13.89 22.53 11.77
CA GLN A 235 15.00 23.41 11.39
C GLN A 235 15.45 24.35 12.51
N LYS A 236 14.54 24.71 13.40
CA LYS A 236 14.80 25.58 14.56
C LYS A 236 15.13 24.80 15.83
N GLU A 237 15.16 23.46 15.78
CA GLU A 237 15.32 22.59 16.95
C GLU A 237 14.22 22.76 18.02
N GLU A 238 13.03 23.24 17.62
CA GLU A 238 11.86 23.41 18.48
C GLU A 238 11.06 22.09 18.51
N PHE A 239 11.20 21.31 19.57
CA PHE A 239 10.57 20.00 19.70
C PHE A 239 9.41 20.03 20.71
N ALA A 240 8.35 19.30 20.37
CA ALA A 240 7.24 19.03 21.28
C ALA A 240 7.70 18.12 22.43
N GLU A 241 7.26 18.42 23.66
CA GLU A 241 7.58 17.64 24.86
C GLU A 241 6.50 16.60 25.18
N LYS A 242 5.25 16.86 24.81
CA LYS A 242 4.11 15.96 24.96
C LYS A 242 3.17 16.01 23.74
N PHE A 243 2.29 15.04 23.64
CA PHE A 243 1.27 15.02 22.60
C PHE A 243 0.35 16.23 22.68
N GLY A 244 0.09 16.86 21.53
CA GLY A 244 -0.70 18.07 21.43
C GLY A 244 0.09 19.37 21.49
N ASP A 245 1.34 19.36 21.92
CA ASP A 245 2.18 20.54 21.91
C ASP A 245 2.51 21.01 20.48
N GLU A 246 2.80 22.28 20.34
CA GLU A 246 3.48 22.81 19.18
C GLU A 246 4.92 22.26 19.11
N GLY A 247 5.53 22.35 17.91
CA GLY A 247 6.89 21.86 17.71
C GLY A 247 6.96 20.56 16.89
N CYS A 248 8.18 20.14 16.58
CA CYS A 248 8.45 18.91 15.89
C CYS A 248 8.27 17.70 16.82
N LEU A 249 7.54 16.66 16.35
CA LEU A 249 7.25 15.46 17.14
C LEU A 249 8.42 14.46 17.19
N PHE A 250 9.61 14.83 16.70
CA PHE A 250 10.74 13.90 16.62
C PHE A 250 11.14 13.33 17.99
N LYS A 251 11.22 14.16 19.03
CA LYS A 251 11.52 13.71 20.39
C LYS A 251 10.44 12.84 21.02
N LEU A 252 9.23 12.86 20.46
CA LEU A 252 8.13 11.98 20.83
C LEU A 252 8.10 10.68 20.01
N GLY A 253 9.17 10.38 19.27
CA GLY A 253 9.32 9.15 18.52
C GLY A 253 8.74 9.19 17.09
N CYS A 254 8.65 10.37 16.48
CA CYS A 254 8.22 10.49 15.09
C CYS A 254 9.26 9.87 14.13
N LEU A 255 8.82 8.91 13.34
CA LEU A 255 9.61 8.21 12.33
C LEU A 255 9.33 8.72 10.91
N GLY A 256 8.87 9.96 10.77
CA GLY A 256 8.57 10.60 9.48
C GLY A 256 9.69 10.51 8.44
N PRO A 257 10.97 10.67 8.82
CA PRO A 257 12.10 10.53 7.90
C PRO A 257 12.24 9.14 7.26
N LEU A 258 11.76 8.10 7.92
CA LEU A 258 11.82 6.71 7.46
C LEU A 258 10.56 6.26 6.68
N SER A 259 9.58 7.14 6.56
CA SER A 259 8.29 6.86 5.95
C SER A 259 8.16 7.62 4.63
N HIS A 260 8.27 6.92 3.51
CA HIS A 260 8.09 7.50 2.18
C HIS A 260 6.63 7.35 1.78
N THR A 261 5.90 8.46 1.74
CA THR A 261 4.49 8.53 1.33
C THR A 261 4.02 9.98 1.28
N ASN A 262 2.94 10.24 0.56
CA ASN A 262 2.35 11.55 0.38
C ASN A 262 1.29 11.93 1.45
N CYS A 263 1.28 11.27 2.61
CA CYS A 263 0.35 11.57 3.72
C CYS A 263 0.26 13.05 4.11
N PRO A 264 1.38 13.83 4.15
CA PRO A 264 1.30 15.26 4.49
C PRO A 264 0.43 16.06 3.52
N ARG A 265 0.47 15.72 2.25
CA ARG A 265 -0.28 16.40 1.17
C ARG A 265 -1.68 15.82 1.03
N ARG A 266 -1.77 14.49 0.98
CA ARG A 266 -2.99 13.75 0.69
C ARG A 266 -3.93 13.71 1.87
N GLN A 267 -3.38 13.49 3.06
CA GLN A 267 -4.14 13.18 4.27
C GLN A 267 -5.05 11.94 4.10
N TRP A 268 -5.93 11.68 5.04
CA TRP A 268 -6.83 10.53 5.02
C TRP A 268 -8.29 10.98 5.00
N ASN A 269 -9.20 10.10 4.61
CA ASN A 269 -10.65 10.33 4.59
C ASN A 269 -11.03 11.58 3.77
N GLY A 270 -10.54 11.66 2.53
CA GLY A 270 -10.83 12.79 1.66
C GLY A 270 -10.13 14.10 2.07
N GLY A 271 -8.97 14.02 2.73
CA GLY A 271 -8.19 15.20 3.12
C GLY A 271 -8.53 15.78 4.49
N VAL A 272 -9.25 15.02 5.32
CA VAL A 272 -9.70 15.53 6.63
C VAL A 272 -8.56 15.63 7.64
N ASN A 273 -7.73 14.57 7.77
CA ASN A 273 -6.67 14.53 8.78
C ASN A 273 -5.63 13.46 8.48
N TRP A 274 -4.52 13.45 9.23
CA TRP A 274 -3.49 12.43 9.23
C TRP A 274 -2.71 12.45 10.55
N CYS A 275 -1.82 11.48 10.79
CA CYS A 275 -1.17 11.25 12.08
C CYS A 275 -0.59 12.52 12.72
N ILE A 276 0.30 13.24 12.02
CA ILE A 276 0.99 14.41 12.59
C ILE A 276 0.04 15.60 12.77
N ARG A 277 -0.94 15.78 11.89
CA ARG A 277 -1.95 16.82 12.06
C ARG A 277 -2.86 16.55 13.26
N ALA A 278 -3.10 15.27 13.56
CA ALA A 278 -3.81 14.84 14.76
C ALA A 278 -2.96 14.94 16.04
N GLY A 279 -1.71 15.40 15.97
CA GLY A 279 -0.81 15.52 17.11
C GLY A 279 -0.05 14.24 17.48
N ALA A 280 -0.17 13.17 16.67
CA ALA A 280 0.52 11.91 16.88
C ALA A 280 1.78 11.81 16.00
N PRO A 281 2.90 11.25 16.48
CA PRO A 281 4.07 11.01 15.66
C PRO A 281 3.81 10.03 14.53
N CYS A 282 4.52 10.16 13.42
CA CYS A 282 4.51 9.16 12.36
C CYS A 282 5.16 7.87 12.85
N ILE A 283 4.50 6.73 12.62
CA ILE A 283 4.99 5.39 13.00
C ILE A 283 5.75 4.67 11.88
N ALA A 284 6.03 5.37 10.79
CA ALA A 284 6.67 4.82 9.58
C ALA A 284 5.98 3.56 9.03
N CYS A 285 4.66 3.57 8.93
CA CYS A 285 3.89 2.42 8.47
C CYS A 285 4.17 2.02 6.99
N THR A 286 4.89 2.86 6.24
CA THR A 286 5.36 2.57 4.88
C THR A 286 6.82 2.14 4.80
N SER A 287 7.52 2.03 5.93
CA SER A 287 8.90 1.52 5.97
C SER A 287 8.94 0.01 5.78
N LYS A 288 10.00 -0.48 5.10
CA LYS A 288 10.26 -1.92 5.00
C LYS A 288 10.49 -2.59 6.36
N ASP A 289 10.99 -1.81 7.33
CA ASP A 289 11.26 -2.30 8.69
C ASP A 289 10.08 -2.08 9.65
N PHE A 290 8.92 -1.65 9.13
CA PHE A 290 7.73 -1.43 9.96
C PHE A 290 7.33 -2.70 10.70
N ALA A 291 7.11 -2.55 12.01
CA ALA A 291 6.82 -3.60 13.00
C ALA A 291 7.98 -4.58 13.29
N HIS A 292 9.11 -4.51 12.57
CA HIS A 292 10.29 -5.32 12.87
C HIS A 292 11.22 -4.61 13.88
N LYS A 293 12.17 -3.83 13.38
CA LYS A 293 13.15 -3.11 14.22
C LYS A 293 12.60 -1.82 14.82
N GLN A 294 11.64 -1.24 14.12
CA GLN A 294 10.97 0.00 14.51
C GLN A 294 9.63 -0.33 15.17
N SER A 295 9.66 -1.09 16.25
CA SER A 295 8.41 -1.35 16.98
C SER A 295 7.75 -0.04 17.34
N PHE A 296 6.42 -0.04 17.26
CA PHE A 296 5.54 1.10 17.51
C PHE A 296 6.09 2.03 18.61
N ALA A 297 6.27 3.31 18.29
CA ALA A 297 6.75 4.33 19.20
C ALA A 297 5.95 4.38 20.52
N PHE A 298 4.68 3.96 20.47
CA PHE A 298 3.75 3.93 21.60
C PHE A 298 4.04 2.86 22.64
N TYR A 299 4.82 1.82 22.33
CA TYR A 299 5.03 0.68 23.22
C TYR A 299 6.43 0.63 23.84
N ARG A 300 7.33 1.52 23.43
CA ARG A 300 8.67 1.61 24.04
C ARG A 300 8.80 2.87 24.88
N LYS A 301 8.87 2.70 26.18
CA LYS A 301 9.35 3.75 27.09
C LYS A 301 10.87 3.82 26.98
N GLY A 302 11.45 5.00 26.70
CA GLY A 302 12.81 5.29 27.06
C GLY A 302 13.76 5.77 25.98
N GLU A 303 14.87 6.26 26.46
CA GLU A 303 15.97 6.96 25.77
C GLU A 303 16.61 6.20 24.60
N LYS A 304 16.45 4.88 24.55
CA LYS A 304 17.00 4.02 23.47
C LYS A 304 16.35 4.24 22.09
N TYR A 305 15.21 4.91 22.03
CA TYR A 305 14.51 5.15 20.77
C TYR A 305 15.22 6.17 19.88
N HIS A 306 15.93 7.11 20.49
CA HIS A 306 16.62 8.18 19.76
C HIS A 306 17.92 7.73 19.08
N ALA A 307 18.54 6.65 19.57
CA ALA A 307 19.81 6.17 19.05
C ALA A 307 19.70 5.34 17.75
N VAL A 308 18.52 4.78 17.45
CA VAL A 308 18.33 3.90 16.30
C VAL A 308 17.79 4.66 15.08
N ALA A 309 17.15 5.82 15.28
CA ALA A 309 16.39 6.51 14.25
C ALA A 309 17.23 7.43 13.34
N TYR A 310 18.46 7.78 13.72
CA TYR A 310 19.28 8.69 12.91
C TYR A 310 20.78 8.45 13.08
N SER A 311 21.42 7.95 12.04
CA SER A 311 22.85 8.07 11.86
C SER A 311 23.15 9.45 11.24
N ASP A 312 24.34 10.02 11.52
CA ASP A 312 24.77 11.29 10.91
C ASP A 312 24.84 11.24 9.36
N GLN A 313 24.73 10.07 8.76
CA GLN A 313 24.64 9.88 7.31
C GLN A 313 23.28 10.30 6.75
N ASP A 314 22.20 10.16 7.52
CA ASP A 314 20.85 10.58 7.09
C ASP A 314 20.68 12.11 7.13
N ARG A 315 21.52 12.83 7.87
CA ARG A 315 21.53 14.31 7.90
C ARG A 315 22.12 14.93 6.63
N LYS A 316 22.98 14.21 5.90
CA LYS A 316 23.68 14.74 4.72
C LYS A 316 22.91 14.55 3.42
N GLY A 317 21.90 13.68 3.37
CA GLY A 317 21.09 13.40 2.18
C GLY A 317 20.00 14.43 1.87
N THR A 318 19.71 15.36 2.79
CA THR A 318 18.65 16.37 2.65
C THR A 318 19.14 17.74 2.21
N GLN A 319 20.43 17.89 1.87
CA GLN A 319 21.04 19.16 1.45
C GLN A 319 21.47 19.17 -0.01
N SER A 320 21.01 18.26 -0.86
CA SER A 320 21.30 18.29 -2.30
C SER A 320 20.04 18.38 -3.15
#